data_2afbd92c55c616a51fce7d75f34b0f93
#
_entry.id   2afbd92c55c616a51fce7d75f34b0f93
#
_cell.length_a   1.000
_cell.length_b   1.000
_cell.length_c   1.000
_cell.angle_alpha   90.00
_cell.angle_beta   90.00
_cell.angle_gamma   90.00
#
_symmetry.space_group_name_H-M   'P 1'
#
loop_
_entity.id
_entity.type
_entity.pdbx_description
1 polymer ?
#
loop_
_entity_poly.entity_id
_entity_poly.type
_entity_poly.pdbx_seq_one_letter_code
_entity_poly.pdbx_strand_id
1 'polypeptide(L)'
;YMDRAQATVRTHGDVSFSQGGSFYDVLYGIKNFGLVPDAEMPAGYKHGDTLSDFSEFSSVCDPFVEGIVKNRKLQMSPEGTPLWKEALAGILNAYIGERPETFVYEGKEYTPQSFAEATGFNPDDYVNLASFSHHPFYEPFVIEVQDNWRWSTAYNLPIDEFMEVMNYAIDNGYTFAWGSDVSEKGFLRGDNFGVMVLPDLDAKENNDAATDKARWAGLSAEQRAKEAYSQPTPQRWVTQEERQIAYDNYETGDDHGMIIYGKAKDQLGNNYFVVKNSWGVTGNYDGTFYASEAFVRYKTMNIVLHKDALPKHIKKALGIK
;
A
#
# COMPACT_ATOMS: atom_id res chain seq x y z
N TYR A 1 4.79 16.17 -0.47
CA TYR A 1 3.58 17.03 -0.46
C TYR A 1 3.63 18.09 -1.55
N MET A 2 4.64 18.94 -1.62
CA MET A 2 4.71 20.04 -2.60
C MET A 2 4.60 19.55 -4.05
N ASP A 3 5.34 18.51 -4.41
CA ASP A 3 5.31 17.93 -5.78
C ASP A 3 3.94 17.34 -6.10
N ARG A 4 3.31 16.66 -5.14
CA ARG A 4 1.96 16.13 -5.30
C ARG A 4 0.93 17.25 -5.45
N ALA A 5 0.96 18.27 -4.60
CA ALA A 5 0.10 19.46 -4.74
C ALA A 5 0.26 20.10 -6.13
N GLN A 6 1.50 20.19 -6.62
CA GLN A 6 1.77 20.74 -7.95
C GLN A 6 1.19 19.86 -9.07
N ALA A 7 1.27 18.54 -8.95
CA ALA A 7 0.65 17.61 -9.90
C ALA A 7 -0.88 17.76 -9.88
N THR A 8 -1.49 17.77 -8.69
CA THR A 8 -2.94 17.97 -8.51
C THR A 8 -3.43 19.30 -9.13
N VAL A 9 -2.72 20.40 -8.88
CA VAL A 9 -3.08 21.71 -9.44
C VAL A 9 -2.92 21.72 -10.97
N ARG A 10 -1.85 21.11 -11.51
CA ARG A 10 -1.63 21.03 -12.97
C ARG A 10 -2.63 20.16 -13.70
N THR A 11 -3.13 19.11 -13.05
CA THR A 11 -4.15 18.21 -13.59
C THR A 11 -5.58 18.65 -13.26
N HIS A 12 -5.75 19.85 -12.71
CA HIS A 12 -7.04 20.41 -12.32
C HIS A 12 -7.83 19.52 -11.34
N GLY A 13 -7.14 18.72 -10.53
CA GLY A 13 -7.73 17.84 -9.54
C GLY A 13 -7.92 16.40 -9.99
N ASP A 14 -7.52 16.02 -11.21
CA ASP A 14 -7.68 14.65 -11.71
C ASP A 14 -6.80 13.65 -10.94
N VAL A 15 -5.62 14.07 -10.46
CA VAL A 15 -4.87 13.31 -9.45
C VAL A 15 -5.19 13.83 -8.07
N SER A 16 -5.34 12.92 -7.11
CA SER A 16 -5.73 13.28 -5.75
C SER A 16 -4.58 13.94 -4.98
N PHE A 17 -4.93 14.91 -4.13
CA PHE A 17 -4.03 15.40 -3.09
C PHE A 17 -4.45 14.84 -1.74
N SER A 18 -3.55 14.14 -1.09
CA SER A 18 -3.77 13.58 0.24
C SER A 18 -2.44 13.35 0.95
N GLN A 19 -2.48 13.06 2.24
CA GLN A 19 -1.30 12.64 3.00
C GLN A 19 -0.91 11.17 2.71
N GLY A 20 -1.80 10.35 2.23
CA GLY A 20 -1.55 8.99 1.79
C GLY A 20 -0.68 8.93 0.53
N GLY A 21 -0.34 7.75 0.09
CA GLY A 21 0.45 7.52 -1.12
C GLY A 21 0.93 6.09 -1.23
N SER A 22 1.54 5.79 -2.35
CA SER A 22 2.05 4.46 -2.64
C SER A 22 3.49 4.28 -2.18
N PHE A 23 3.90 3.04 -1.92
CA PHE A 23 5.27 2.74 -1.49
C PHE A 23 6.34 3.14 -2.50
N TYR A 24 6.04 3.16 -3.80
CA TYR A 24 6.97 3.68 -4.80
C TYR A 24 7.19 5.20 -4.71
N ASP A 25 6.32 5.94 -4.02
CA ASP A 25 6.55 7.35 -3.69
C ASP A 25 7.60 7.52 -2.59
N VAL A 26 7.73 6.54 -1.70
CA VAL A 26 8.80 6.50 -0.70
C VAL A 26 10.16 6.39 -1.40
N LEU A 27 10.29 5.50 -2.40
CA LEU A 27 11.51 5.36 -3.20
C LEU A 27 11.86 6.67 -3.93
N TYR A 28 10.86 7.33 -4.52
CA TYR A 28 11.02 8.66 -5.12
C TYR A 28 11.48 9.70 -4.09
N GLY A 29 10.87 9.71 -2.92
CA GLY A 29 11.21 10.63 -1.83
C GLY A 29 12.67 10.47 -1.40
N ILE A 30 13.10 9.25 -1.16
CA ILE A 30 14.48 8.94 -0.76
C ILE A 30 15.47 9.36 -1.85
N LYS A 31 15.18 9.03 -3.11
CA LYS A 31 16.06 9.35 -4.25
C LYS A 31 16.25 10.85 -4.46
N ASN A 32 15.19 11.64 -4.29
CA ASN A 32 15.21 13.06 -4.62
C ASN A 32 15.46 13.98 -3.42
N PHE A 33 15.14 13.53 -2.20
CA PHE A 33 15.19 14.37 -0.99
C PHE A 33 16.04 13.78 0.12
N GLY A 34 16.49 12.52 -0.01
CA GLY A 34 17.29 11.83 0.99
C GLY A 34 16.46 11.31 2.16
N LEU A 35 17.13 11.07 3.29
CA LEU A 35 16.55 10.60 4.54
C LEU A 35 17.04 11.47 5.71
N VAL A 36 16.22 11.60 6.73
CA VAL A 36 16.59 12.17 8.02
C VAL A 36 16.11 11.25 9.14
N PRO A 37 16.80 11.19 10.29
CA PRO A 37 16.28 10.53 11.49
C PRO A 37 14.98 11.19 11.97
N ASP A 38 14.09 10.43 12.59
CA ASP A 38 12.82 10.93 13.14
C ASP A 38 13.05 12.08 14.15
N ALA A 39 14.14 12.02 14.94
CA ALA A 39 14.50 13.06 15.90
C ALA A 39 14.77 14.43 15.25
N GLU A 40 15.19 14.47 13.98
CA GLU A 40 15.48 15.71 13.25
C GLU A 40 14.21 16.34 12.62
N MET A 41 13.22 15.50 12.31
CA MET A 41 11.92 15.94 11.78
C MET A 41 10.77 15.17 12.44
N PRO A 42 10.60 15.28 13.76
CA PRO A 42 9.47 14.67 14.44
C PRO A 42 8.19 15.41 14.01
N ALA A 43 7.28 14.71 13.35
CA ALA A 43 6.09 15.35 12.80
C ALA A 43 4.80 14.64 13.20
N GLY A 44 3.72 15.44 13.33
CA GLY A 44 2.38 14.94 13.58
C GLY A 44 2.10 14.44 15.00
N TYR A 45 3.01 14.66 15.95
CA TYR A 45 2.78 14.26 17.33
C TYR A 45 1.85 15.23 18.05
N LYS A 46 0.82 14.68 18.70
CA LYS A 46 0.02 15.43 19.69
C LYS A 46 0.81 15.59 20.97
N HIS A 47 0.60 16.70 21.68
CA HIS A 47 1.21 16.93 22.98
C HIS A 47 0.92 15.77 23.94
N GLY A 48 1.97 15.13 24.43
CA GLY A 48 1.88 13.98 25.35
C GLY A 48 1.60 12.63 24.69
N ASP A 49 1.55 12.56 23.35
CA ASP A 49 1.40 11.31 22.59
C ASP A 49 2.73 10.92 21.91
N THR A 50 2.87 9.65 21.60
CA THR A 50 3.99 9.06 20.85
C THR A 50 3.61 8.62 19.44
N LEU A 51 2.32 8.74 19.07
CA LEU A 51 1.81 8.43 17.76
C LEU A 51 1.51 9.69 16.96
N SER A 52 1.89 9.68 15.69
CA SER A 52 1.57 10.78 14.77
C SER A 52 0.08 10.83 14.47
N ASP A 53 -0.47 12.05 14.42
CA ASP A 53 -1.83 12.32 13.98
C ASP A 53 -1.83 13.53 13.02
N PHE A 54 -2.13 13.25 11.77
CA PHE A 54 -2.17 14.26 10.70
C PHE A 54 -3.59 14.73 10.36
N SER A 55 -4.59 14.46 11.19
CA SER A 55 -5.98 14.81 10.91
C SER A 55 -6.20 16.32 10.75
N GLU A 56 -5.62 17.14 11.66
CA GLU A 56 -5.67 18.60 11.55
C GLU A 56 -4.88 19.09 10.33
N PHE A 57 -3.67 18.57 10.11
CA PHE A 57 -2.86 18.89 8.94
C PHE A 57 -3.62 18.65 7.63
N SER A 58 -4.27 17.49 7.48
CA SER A 58 -5.08 17.19 6.30
C SER A 58 -6.26 18.13 6.17
N SER A 59 -6.95 18.45 7.28
CA SER A 59 -8.09 19.37 7.27
C SER A 59 -7.73 20.79 6.83
N VAL A 60 -6.46 21.17 6.89
CA VAL A 60 -5.94 22.46 6.40
C VAL A 60 -5.41 22.34 4.98
N CYS A 61 -4.58 21.33 4.69
CA CYS A 61 -3.90 21.20 3.40
C CYS A 61 -4.85 20.81 2.26
N ASP A 62 -5.75 19.85 2.49
CA ASP A 62 -6.62 19.34 1.44
C ASP A 62 -7.57 20.43 0.91
N PRO A 63 -8.34 21.17 1.75
CA PRO A 63 -9.15 22.29 1.28
C PRO A 63 -8.35 23.44 0.68
N PHE A 64 -7.11 23.67 1.17
CA PHE A 64 -6.24 24.69 0.58
C PHE A 64 -5.92 24.36 -0.88
N VAL A 65 -5.44 23.14 -1.16
CA VAL A 65 -5.11 22.69 -2.52
C VAL A 65 -6.36 22.63 -3.40
N GLU A 66 -7.49 22.14 -2.89
CA GLU A 66 -8.76 22.17 -3.59
C GLU A 66 -9.20 23.59 -3.96
N GLY A 67 -9.02 24.54 -3.05
CA GLY A 67 -9.31 25.96 -3.29
C GLY A 67 -8.47 26.53 -4.43
N ILE A 68 -7.20 26.12 -4.54
CA ILE A 68 -6.32 26.52 -5.64
C ILE A 68 -6.77 25.88 -6.96
N VAL A 69 -7.11 24.58 -6.96
CA VAL A 69 -7.62 23.86 -8.15
C VAL A 69 -8.89 24.53 -8.71
N LYS A 70 -9.78 25.00 -7.85
CA LYS A 70 -11.04 25.67 -8.27
C LYS A 70 -10.83 27.06 -8.90
N ASN A 71 -9.62 27.63 -8.77
CA ASN A 71 -9.31 28.92 -9.39
C ASN A 71 -8.89 28.77 -10.85
N ARG A 72 -9.44 29.63 -11.71
CA ARG A 72 -9.12 29.61 -13.16
C ARG A 72 -7.85 30.40 -13.51
N LYS A 73 -7.41 31.28 -12.63
CA LYS A 73 -6.23 32.12 -12.82
C LYS A 73 -5.50 32.29 -11.50
N LEU A 74 -4.30 31.75 -11.43
CA LEU A 74 -3.46 31.78 -10.23
C LEU A 74 -2.59 33.03 -10.21
N GLN A 75 -2.36 33.55 -9.00
CA GLN A 75 -1.46 34.67 -8.77
C GLN A 75 0.00 34.19 -8.82
N MET A 76 0.85 35.05 -9.39
CA MET A 76 2.28 34.80 -9.54
C MET A 76 3.08 35.83 -8.78
N SER A 77 4.24 35.50 -8.27
CA SER A 77 5.24 36.47 -7.81
C SER A 77 5.83 37.25 -9.00
N PRO A 78 6.53 38.37 -8.75
CA PRO A 78 7.25 39.10 -9.81
C PRO A 78 8.24 38.21 -10.59
N GLU A 79 8.82 37.17 -9.94
CA GLU A 79 9.77 36.24 -10.50
C GLU A 79 9.09 35.09 -11.27
N GLY A 80 7.74 35.06 -11.31
CA GLY A 80 6.97 34.06 -12.04
C GLY A 80 6.70 32.75 -11.26
N THR A 81 6.87 32.73 -9.94
CA THR A 81 6.50 31.59 -9.09
C THR A 81 5.06 31.71 -8.61
N PRO A 82 4.23 30.66 -8.67
CA PRO A 82 2.88 30.70 -8.12
C PRO A 82 2.88 30.94 -6.60
N LEU A 83 2.19 32.00 -6.15
CA LEU A 83 2.18 32.40 -4.73
C LEU A 83 1.62 31.31 -3.79
N TRP A 84 0.71 30.48 -4.29
CA TRP A 84 0.17 29.37 -3.48
C TRP A 84 1.25 28.38 -3.01
N LYS A 85 2.37 28.25 -3.73
CA LYS A 85 3.47 27.36 -3.33
C LYS A 85 4.16 27.87 -2.07
N GLU A 86 4.38 29.16 -1.96
CA GLU A 86 4.97 29.78 -0.76
C GLU A 86 4.00 29.64 0.44
N ALA A 87 2.70 29.86 0.20
CA ALA A 87 1.69 29.67 1.23
C ALA A 87 1.61 28.22 1.71
N LEU A 88 1.59 27.25 0.78
CA LEU A 88 1.60 25.82 1.14
C LEU A 88 2.90 25.45 1.87
N ALA A 89 4.07 25.94 1.43
CA ALA A 89 5.35 25.69 2.11
C ALA A 89 5.31 26.20 3.55
N GLY A 90 4.72 27.38 3.80
CA GLY A 90 4.51 27.89 5.16
C GLY A 90 3.64 26.97 6.02
N ILE A 91 2.57 26.41 5.46
CA ILE A 91 1.72 25.43 6.15
C ILE A 91 2.52 24.14 6.43
N LEU A 92 3.21 23.60 5.43
CA LEU A 92 4.03 22.40 5.60
C LEU A 92 5.08 22.59 6.69
N ASN A 93 5.82 23.69 6.66
CA ASN A 93 6.86 23.98 7.66
C ASN A 93 6.27 24.12 9.07
N ALA A 94 5.07 24.68 9.21
CA ALA A 94 4.41 24.81 10.51
C ALA A 94 4.00 23.45 11.12
N TYR A 95 3.52 22.52 10.29
CA TYR A 95 2.98 21.22 10.76
C TYR A 95 4.02 20.09 10.80
N ILE A 96 4.96 20.08 9.86
CA ILE A 96 5.93 18.96 9.72
C ILE A 96 7.39 19.40 9.88
N GLY A 97 7.62 20.68 10.17
CA GLY A 97 8.97 21.24 10.34
C GLY A 97 9.66 21.60 9.03
N GLU A 98 10.70 22.40 9.16
CA GLU A 98 11.58 22.73 8.03
C GLU A 98 12.54 21.57 7.75
N ARG A 99 12.72 21.23 6.48
CA ARG A 99 13.68 20.22 6.10
C ARG A 99 15.12 20.73 6.43
N PRO A 100 15.90 20.00 7.25
CA PRO A 100 17.25 20.40 7.57
C PRO A 100 18.15 20.34 6.32
N GLU A 101 19.05 21.32 6.19
CA GLU A 101 20.12 21.26 5.19
C GLU A 101 21.21 20.28 5.63
N THR A 102 21.60 20.34 6.92
CA THR A 102 22.51 19.40 7.58
C THR A 102 22.00 19.08 8.97
N PHE A 103 22.44 17.95 9.50
CA PHE A 103 22.18 17.51 10.89
C PHE A 103 23.30 16.60 11.38
N VAL A 104 23.38 16.39 12.69
CA VAL A 104 24.37 15.51 13.32
C VAL A 104 23.72 14.23 13.81
N TYR A 105 24.16 13.08 13.31
CA TYR A 105 23.73 11.77 13.75
C TYR A 105 24.95 10.95 14.20
N GLU A 106 24.90 10.42 15.43
CA GLU A 106 26.02 9.66 16.04
C GLU A 106 27.39 10.37 15.97
N GLY A 107 27.37 11.70 16.13
CA GLY A 107 28.58 12.52 16.14
C GLY A 107 29.19 12.85 14.78
N LYS A 108 28.50 12.49 13.68
CA LYS A 108 28.90 12.82 12.32
C LYS A 108 27.85 13.71 11.66
N GLU A 109 28.30 14.73 10.92
CA GLU A 109 27.43 15.62 10.15
C GLU A 109 27.02 14.99 8.83
N TYR A 110 25.75 15.14 8.48
CA TYR A 110 25.15 14.63 7.25
C TYR A 110 24.25 15.69 6.61
N THR A 111 24.14 15.62 5.30
CA THR A 111 22.97 16.11 4.55
C THR A 111 21.93 14.97 4.45
N PRO A 112 20.65 15.24 4.15
CA PRO A 112 19.66 14.17 3.94
C PRO A 112 20.12 13.14 2.89
N GLN A 113 20.76 13.57 1.80
CA GLN A 113 21.28 12.70 0.76
C GLN A 113 22.44 11.83 1.26
N SER A 114 23.44 12.43 1.91
CA SER A 114 24.60 11.67 2.42
C SER A 114 24.20 10.70 3.54
N PHE A 115 23.15 11.01 4.28
CA PHE A 115 22.60 10.08 5.27
C PHE A 115 21.91 8.89 4.60
N ALA A 116 21.06 9.13 3.57
CA ALA A 116 20.46 8.06 2.80
C ALA A 116 21.52 7.11 2.20
N GLU A 117 22.61 7.67 1.61
CA GLU A 117 23.74 6.88 1.11
C GLU A 117 24.41 6.06 2.21
N ALA A 118 24.62 6.66 3.40
CA ALA A 118 25.26 6.00 4.52
C ALA A 118 24.46 4.83 5.10
N THR A 119 23.13 4.80 4.91
CA THR A 119 22.30 3.65 5.30
C THR A 119 22.52 2.43 4.42
N GLY A 120 23.14 2.58 3.24
CA GLY A 120 23.27 1.53 2.23
C GLY A 120 21.96 1.20 1.48
N PHE A 121 20.89 1.95 1.75
CA PHE A 121 19.61 1.77 1.04
C PHE A 121 19.70 2.41 -0.35
N ASN A 122 19.50 1.59 -1.39
CA ASN A 122 19.46 2.07 -2.77
C ASN A 122 18.05 1.93 -3.35
N PRO A 123 17.31 3.04 -3.57
CA PRO A 123 15.96 2.99 -4.15
C PRO A 123 15.89 2.28 -5.51
N ASP A 124 16.96 2.29 -6.30
CA ASP A 124 17.00 1.67 -7.64
C ASP A 124 17.12 0.12 -7.58
N ASP A 125 17.32 -0.46 -6.41
CA ASP A 125 17.28 -1.91 -6.20
C ASP A 125 15.87 -2.45 -5.93
N TYR A 126 14.88 -1.57 -5.85
CA TYR A 126 13.50 -1.94 -5.59
C TYR A 126 12.65 -1.85 -6.86
N VAL A 127 11.75 -2.81 -7.02
CA VAL A 127 10.84 -2.92 -8.15
C VAL A 127 9.40 -2.89 -7.69
N ASN A 128 8.54 -2.23 -8.48
CA ASN A 128 7.10 -2.21 -8.31
C ASN A 128 6.46 -3.21 -9.27
N LEU A 129 5.65 -4.14 -8.75
CA LEU A 129 4.97 -5.17 -9.52
C LEU A 129 3.46 -5.11 -9.30
N ALA A 130 2.71 -5.44 -10.34
CA ALA A 130 1.26 -5.58 -10.32
C ALA A 130 0.80 -6.72 -11.22
N SER A 131 -0.52 -7.01 -11.22
CA SER A 131 -1.10 -8.06 -12.06
C SER A 131 -2.46 -7.63 -12.58
N PHE A 132 -2.50 -7.11 -13.80
CA PHE A 132 -3.73 -6.67 -14.47
C PHE A 132 -3.72 -7.05 -15.95
N SER A 133 -4.80 -7.65 -16.45
CA SER A 133 -4.84 -8.21 -17.81
C SER A 133 -5.20 -7.20 -18.91
N HIS A 134 -5.56 -5.97 -18.57
CA HIS A 134 -5.83 -4.91 -19.55
C HIS A 134 -4.55 -4.28 -20.16
N HIS A 135 -3.37 -4.63 -19.64
CA HIS A 135 -2.07 -4.29 -20.19
C HIS A 135 -1.24 -5.56 -20.47
N PRO A 136 -0.27 -5.51 -21.42
CA PRO A 136 0.61 -6.63 -21.69
C PRO A 136 1.37 -7.08 -20.43
N PHE A 137 1.52 -8.40 -20.27
CA PHE A 137 2.37 -8.95 -19.22
C PHE A 137 3.85 -8.80 -19.59
N TYR A 138 4.70 -8.78 -18.57
CA TYR A 138 6.17 -8.62 -18.61
C TYR A 138 6.63 -7.25 -19.10
N GLU A 139 5.75 -6.29 -19.21
CA GLU A 139 6.03 -4.91 -19.57
C GLU A 139 5.66 -3.94 -18.44
N PRO A 140 6.32 -2.78 -18.34
CA PRO A 140 5.92 -1.75 -17.41
C PRO A 140 4.65 -1.06 -17.90
N PHE A 141 3.73 -0.79 -16.99
CA PHE A 141 2.51 -0.02 -17.24
C PHE A 141 2.22 0.93 -16.07
N VAL A 142 1.40 1.92 -16.30
CA VAL A 142 0.91 2.83 -15.26
C VAL A 142 -0.35 2.24 -14.65
N ILE A 143 -0.39 2.04 -13.33
CA ILE A 143 -1.63 1.67 -12.64
C ILE A 143 -2.51 2.92 -12.62
N GLU A 144 -3.70 2.83 -13.22
CA GLU A 144 -4.64 3.93 -13.38
C GLU A 144 -5.48 4.12 -12.09
N VAL A 145 -4.85 4.70 -11.09
CA VAL A 145 -5.50 5.12 -9.85
C VAL A 145 -5.18 6.59 -9.57
N GLN A 146 -6.10 7.30 -8.93
CA GLN A 146 -5.94 8.73 -8.64
C GLN A 146 -4.74 9.02 -7.72
N ASP A 147 -4.36 8.05 -6.92
CA ASP A 147 -3.22 8.14 -6.01
C ASP A 147 -1.86 8.04 -6.72
N ASN A 148 -1.83 7.51 -7.95
CA ASN A 148 -0.62 7.47 -8.77
C ASN A 148 -0.33 8.82 -9.45
N TRP A 149 -0.15 9.86 -8.65
CA TRP A 149 0.02 11.26 -9.06
C TRP A 149 1.26 11.53 -9.93
N ARG A 150 2.22 10.59 -9.97
CA ARG A 150 3.43 10.69 -10.80
C ARG A 150 3.38 9.83 -12.07
N TRP A 151 2.28 9.11 -12.28
CA TRP A 151 2.18 8.10 -13.36
C TRP A 151 3.32 7.09 -13.31
N SER A 152 3.68 6.68 -12.10
CA SER A 152 4.73 5.69 -11.88
C SER A 152 4.30 4.34 -12.43
N THR A 153 5.28 3.62 -12.99
CA THR A 153 5.03 2.32 -13.59
C THR A 153 5.22 1.17 -12.60
N ALA A 154 4.50 0.09 -12.85
CA ALA A 154 4.74 -1.22 -12.26
C ALA A 154 5.02 -2.21 -13.40
N TYR A 155 5.87 -3.22 -13.17
CA TYR A 155 5.96 -4.36 -14.08
C TYR A 155 4.73 -5.25 -13.90
N ASN A 156 4.15 -5.65 -15.01
CA ASN A 156 2.93 -6.45 -15.03
C ASN A 156 3.24 -7.93 -15.12
N LEU A 157 2.67 -8.75 -14.25
CA LEU A 157 2.86 -10.20 -14.24
C LEU A 157 1.51 -10.92 -14.32
N PRO A 158 1.44 -12.12 -14.93
CA PRO A 158 0.31 -13.01 -14.72
C PRO A 158 0.13 -13.29 -13.22
N ILE A 159 -1.13 -13.44 -12.78
CA ILE A 159 -1.46 -13.56 -11.36
C ILE A 159 -0.74 -14.71 -10.64
N ASP A 160 -0.51 -15.84 -11.32
CA ASP A 160 0.17 -16.98 -10.71
C ASP A 160 1.66 -16.70 -10.50
N GLU A 161 2.32 -16.02 -11.44
CA GLU A 161 3.71 -15.59 -11.28
C GLU A 161 3.83 -14.44 -10.26
N PHE A 162 2.83 -13.57 -10.18
CA PHE A 162 2.77 -12.53 -9.17
C PHE A 162 2.70 -13.13 -7.75
N MET A 163 1.88 -14.17 -7.55
CA MET A 163 1.82 -14.92 -6.28
C MET A 163 3.10 -15.72 -6.03
N GLU A 164 3.73 -16.26 -7.07
CA GLU A 164 5.02 -16.95 -6.96
C GLU A 164 6.09 -15.98 -6.43
N VAL A 165 6.17 -14.75 -6.94
CA VAL A 165 7.10 -13.73 -6.43
C VAL A 165 6.91 -13.50 -4.95
N MET A 166 5.67 -13.30 -4.49
CA MET A 166 5.36 -13.05 -3.08
C MET A 166 5.82 -14.22 -2.19
N ASN A 167 5.49 -15.44 -2.62
CA ASN A 167 5.86 -16.64 -1.90
C ASN A 167 7.39 -16.84 -1.88
N TYR A 168 8.04 -16.66 -3.02
CA TYR A 168 9.49 -16.78 -3.15
C TYR A 168 10.23 -15.73 -2.29
N ALA A 169 9.76 -14.47 -2.28
CA ALA A 169 10.36 -13.42 -1.48
C ALA A 169 10.42 -13.83 0.00
N ILE A 170 9.29 -14.23 0.58
CA ILE A 170 9.23 -14.61 2.00
C ILE A 170 10.08 -15.87 2.27
N ASP A 171 10.05 -16.87 1.40
CA ASP A 171 10.82 -18.12 1.55
C ASP A 171 12.34 -17.88 1.49
N ASN A 172 12.77 -16.77 0.88
CA ASN A 172 14.17 -16.38 0.81
C ASN A 172 14.56 -15.24 1.78
N GLY A 173 13.71 -14.96 2.78
CA GLY A 173 14.01 -13.99 3.85
C GLY A 173 13.81 -12.53 3.49
N TYR A 174 13.10 -12.23 2.41
CA TYR A 174 12.73 -10.87 2.02
C TYR A 174 11.32 -10.53 2.51
N THR A 175 11.14 -9.29 2.90
CA THR A 175 9.84 -8.68 3.12
C THR A 175 9.47 -7.81 1.91
N PHE A 176 8.18 -7.46 1.79
CA PHE A 176 7.76 -6.55 0.74
C PHE A 176 6.62 -5.63 1.18
N ALA A 177 6.62 -4.43 0.63
CA ALA A 177 5.53 -3.51 0.77
C ALA A 177 4.33 -3.95 -0.08
N TRP A 178 3.13 -3.85 0.45
CA TRP A 178 1.90 -4.39 -0.10
C TRP A 178 0.82 -3.32 -0.12
N GLY A 179 0.44 -2.86 -1.33
CA GLY A 179 -0.73 -2.03 -1.57
C GLY A 179 -1.96 -2.90 -1.78
N SER A 180 -3.03 -2.65 -1.03
CA SER A 180 -4.23 -3.49 -1.05
C SER A 180 -5.50 -2.70 -0.81
N ASP A 181 -6.59 -3.20 -1.34
CA ASP A 181 -7.93 -2.83 -0.91
C ASP A 181 -8.22 -3.44 0.47
N VAL A 182 -8.64 -2.61 1.40
CA VAL A 182 -9.05 -3.01 2.77
C VAL A 182 -10.49 -2.59 3.10
N SER A 183 -11.21 -2.00 2.14
CA SER A 183 -12.63 -1.63 2.25
C SER A 183 -13.59 -2.80 1.96
N GLU A 184 -13.15 -4.01 2.20
CA GLU A 184 -13.75 -5.29 1.86
C GLU A 184 -14.30 -5.98 3.12
N LYS A 185 -15.39 -6.75 2.96
CA LYS A 185 -15.98 -7.56 4.07
C LYS A 185 -14.99 -8.56 4.66
N GLY A 186 -14.10 -9.08 3.83
CA GLY A 186 -13.07 -10.01 4.26
C GLY A 186 -11.98 -9.38 5.12
N PHE A 187 -11.85 -8.05 5.15
CA PHE A 187 -11.04 -7.35 6.13
C PHE A 187 -11.82 -7.26 7.45
N LEU A 188 -11.68 -8.27 8.29
CA LEU A 188 -12.55 -8.46 9.45
C LEU A 188 -12.35 -7.36 10.50
N ARG A 189 -13.47 -6.97 11.10
CA ARG A 189 -13.57 -6.02 12.21
C ARG A 189 -14.14 -6.73 13.44
N GLY A 190 -14.11 -6.07 14.59
CA GLY A 190 -14.65 -6.64 15.85
C GLY A 190 -13.82 -7.80 16.36
N ASP A 191 -14.47 -8.92 16.70
CA ASP A 191 -13.88 -10.06 17.40
C ASP A 191 -12.76 -10.77 16.60
N ASN A 192 -12.73 -10.61 15.28
CA ASN A 192 -11.70 -11.18 14.40
C ASN A 192 -10.80 -10.10 13.77
N PHE A 193 -10.70 -8.93 14.40
CA PHE A 193 -9.89 -7.85 13.90
C PHE A 193 -8.41 -8.25 13.80
N GLY A 194 -7.85 -8.11 12.61
CA GLY A 194 -6.50 -8.55 12.28
C GLY A 194 -6.46 -9.78 11.36
N VAL A 195 -7.65 -10.25 10.90
CA VAL A 195 -7.74 -11.34 9.92
C VAL A 195 -8.37 -10.83 8.63
N MET A 196 -7.80 -11.22 7.50
CA MET A 196 -8.30 -10.91 6.15
C MET A 196 -8.54 -12.22 5.41
N VAL A 197 -9.77 -12.45 4.98
CA VAL A 197 -10.19 -13.72 4.38
C VAL A 197 -11.06 -13.50 3.15
N LEU A 198 -11.06 -14.47 2.25
CA LEU A 198 -11.97 -14.55 1.12
C LEU A 198 -12.65 -15.94 1.13
N PRO A 199 -13.69 -16.12 1.98
CA PRO A 199 -14.33 -17.42 2.13
C PRO A 199 -15.01 -17.88 0.85
N ASP A 200 -14.89 -19.17 0.55
CA ASP A 200 -15.69 -19.82 -0.50
C ASP A 200 -17.06 -20.19 0.07
N LEU A 201 -18.05 -19.34 -0.17
CA LEU A 201 -19.42 -19.56 0.30
C LEU A 201 -20.16 -20.65 -0.49
N ASP A 202 -19.65 -21.05 -1.65
CA ASP A 202 -20.20 -22.05 -2.56
C ASP A 202 -19.47 -23.40 -2.47
N ALA A 203 -18.45 -23.52 -1.63
CA ALA A 203 -17.63 -24.72 -1.43
C ALA A 203 -18.39 -25.99 -1.03
N LYS A 204 -19.72 -25.89 -0.91
CA LYS A 204 -20.61 -26.97 -0.56
C LYS A 204 -20.59 -28.18 -1.50
N GLU A 205 -20.36 -27.93 -2.78
CA GLU A 205 -20.56 -28.92 -3.83
C GLU A 205 -19.29 -29.72 -4.10
N ASN A 206 -18.12 -29.19 -3.75
CA ASN A 206 -16.81 -29.72 -4.12
C ASN A 206 -16.01 -30.34 -2.98
N ASN A 207 -16.47 -30.26 -1.74
CA ASN A 207 -15.72 -30.79 -0.61
C ASN A 207 -16.37 -32.06 -0.06
N ASP A 208 -15.73 -33.21 -0.25
CA ASP A 208 -16.19 -34.53 0.26
C ASP A 208 -16.08 -34.68 1.78
N ALA A 209 -15.57 -33.67 2.50
CA ALA A 209 -15.50 -33.70 3.94
C ALA A 209 -16.91 -33.63 4.57
N ALA A 210 -17.34 -34.72 5.16
CA ALA A 210 -18.66 -34.84 5.85
C ALA A 210 -18.88 -33.75 6.90
N THR A 211 -17.84 -33.20 7.46
CA THR A 211 -17.82 -32.10 8.45
C THR A 211 -18.30 -30.77 7.88
N ASP A 212 -17.88 -30.40 6.66
CA ASP A 212 -18.26 -29.11 6.07
C ASP A 212 -19.70 -29.12 5.55
N LYS A 213 -20.16 -30.25 4.99
CA LYS A 213 -21.57 -30.42 4.63
C LYS A 213 -22.50 -30.32 5.85
N ALA A 214 -22.06 -30.87 6.99
CA ALA A 214 -22.83 -30.79 8.24
C ALA A 214 -22.87 -29.37 8.81
N ARG A 215 -21.77 -28.63 8.71
CA ARG A 215 -21.62 -27.25 9.18
C ARG A 215 -22.57 -26.28 8.46
N TRP A 216 -22.77 -26.45 7.15
CA TRP A 216 -23.62 -25.57 6.35
C TRP A 216 -25.08 -26.04 6.26
N ALA A 217 -25.38 -27.25 6.74
CA ALA A 217 -26.71 -27.83 6.66
C ALA A 217 -27.73 -26.99 7.43
N GLY A 218 -28.81 -26.58 6.76
CA GLY A 218 -29.91 -25.84 7.38
C GLY A 218 -29.68 -24.34 7.60
N LEU A 219 -28.48 -23.81 7.28
CA LEU A 219 -28.21 -22.37 7.39
C LEU A 219 -28.70 -21.58 6.18
N SER A 220 -29.27 -20.39 6.41
CA SER A 220 -29.54 -19.42 5.35
C SER A 220 -28.22 -18.89 4.73
N ALA A 221 -28.28 -18.26 3.56
CA ALA A 221 -27.11 -17.63 2.93
C ALA A 221 -26.45 -16.59 3.85
N GLU A 222 -27.24 -15.80 4.57
CA GLU A 222 -26.75 -14.80 5.54
C GLU A 222 -26.05 -15.46 6.75
N GLN A 223 -26.66 -16.51 7.30
CA GLN A 223 -26.06 -17.27 8.39
C GLN A 223 -24.75 -17.93 7.99
N ARG A 224 -24.67 -18.47 6.77
CA ARG A 224 -23.45 -19.06 6.22
C ARG A 224 -22.35 -18.02 6.04
N ALA A 225 -22.69 -16.86 5.49
CA ALA A 225 -21.75 -15.78 5.35
C ALA A 225 -21.20 -15.36 6.73
N LYS A 226 -22.06 -15.17 7.73
CA LYS A 226 -21.64 -14.84 9.09
C LYS A 226 -20.71 -15.92 9.68
N GLU A 227 -21.05 -17.17 9.52
CA GLU A 227 -20.27 -18.31 10.00
C GLU A 227 -18.90 -18.39 9.30
N ALA A 228 -18.87 -18.17 7.99
CA ALA A 228 -17.65 -18.19 7.17
C ALA A 228 -16.62 -17.13 7.58
N TYR A 229 -17.05 -16.00 8.09
CA TYR A 229 -16.17 -14.94 8.59
C TYR A 229 -15.83 -15.07 10.08
N SER A 230 -16.45 -15.98 10.82
CA SER A 230 -16.25 -16.14 12.26
C SER A 230 -15.18 -17.17 12.64
N GLN A 231 -14.81 -18.05 11.73
CA GLN A 231 -13.86 -19.14 11.97
C GLN A 231 -13.20 -19.60 10.65
N PRO A 232 -12.13 -20.41 10.70
CA PRO A 232 -11.47 -20.94 9.52
C PRO A 232 -12.47 -21.61 8.56
N THR A 233 -12.39 -21.24 7.29
CA THR A 233 -13.30 -21.69 6.23
C THR A 233 -12.48 -21.87 4.95
N PRO A 234 -12.84 -22.81 4.06
CA PRO A 234 -12.22 -22.92 2.75
C PRO A 234 -12.21 -21.57 2.03
N GLN A 235 -11.08 -21.24 1.42
CA GLN A 235 -10.90 -19.95 0.75
C GLN A 235 -11.21 -20.09 -0.74
N ARG A 236 -11.83 -19.05 -1.31
CA ARG A 236 -12.15 -18.98 -2.73
C ARG A 236 -10.87 -18.88 -3.58
N TRP A 237 -10.80 -19.65 -4.65
CA TRP A 237 -9.77 -19.46 -5.67
C TRP A 237 -10.16 -18.30 -6.59
N VAL A 238 -9.21 -17.39 -6.89
CA VAL A 238 -9.42 -16.21 -7.71
C VAL A 238 -8.63 -16.34 -9.01
N THR A 239 -9.30 -16.16 -10.13
CA THR A 239 -8.68 -16.15 -11.46
C THR A 239 -8.15 -14.74 -11.83
N GLN A 240 -7.32 -14.68 -12.87
CA GLN A 240 -6.86 -13.41 -13.44
C GLN A 240 -8.03 -12.54 -13.92
N GLU A 241 -9.04 -13.16 -14.51
CA GLU A 241 -10.22 -12.48 -15.04
C GLU A 241 -11.08 -11.88 -13.91
N GLU A 242 -11.36 -12.65 -12.86
CA GLU A 242 -12.13 -12.15 -11.70
C GLU A 242 -11.43 -10.97 -11.03
N ARG A 243 -10.11 -11.05 -10.90
CA ARG A 243 -9.29 -9.94 -10.38
C ARG A 243 -9.40 -8.68 -11.25
N GLN A 244 -9.34 -8.84 -12.59
CA GLN A 244 -9.47 -7.72 -13.51
C GLN A 244 -10.86 -7.10 -13.44
N ILE A 245 -11.92 -7.93 -13.44
CA ILE A 245 -13.30 -7.46 -13.31
C ILE A 245 -13.49 -6.65 -12.02
N ALA A 246 -12.92 -7.11 -10.90
CA ALA A 246 -13.02 -6.42 -9.63
C ALA A 246 -12.33 -5.04 -9.63
N TYR A 247 -11.23 -4.90 -10.36
CA TYR A 247 -10.58 -3.60 -10.57
C TYR A 247 -11.42 -2.70 -11.47
N ASP A 248 -11.94 -3.22 -12.58
CA ASP A 248 -12.71 -2.45 -13.57
C ASP A 248 -14.07 -1.97 -13.04
N ASN A 249 -14.66 -2.70 -12.09
CA ASN A 249 -15.98 -2.38 -11.53
C ASN A 249 -15.94 -1.72 -10.14
N TYR A 250 -14.73 -1.30 -9.67
CA TYR A 250 -14.49 -0.67 -8.37
C TYR A 250 -14.72 -1.56 -7.14
N GLU A 251 -14.76 -2.90 -7.30
CA GLU A 251 -14.75 -3.83 -6.16
C GLU A 251 -13.36 -3.96 -5.53
N THR A 252 -12.32 -3.57 -6.25
CA THR A 252 -10.95 -3.51 -5.75
C THR A 252 -10.34 -2.14 -6.07
N GLY A 253 -9.95 -1.41 -5.03
CA GLY A 253 -9.36 -0.08 -5.12
C GLY A 253 -7.99 0.01 -4.43
N ASP A 254 -7.35 1.17 -4.57
CA ASP A 254 -6.08 1.49 -3.90
C ASP A 254 -6.38 2.21 -2.58
N ASP A 255 -6.44 1.45 -1.48
CA ASP A 255 -6.89 1.96 -0.19
C ASP A 255 -5.78 2.12 0.84
N HIS A 256 -4.88 1.13 0.94
CA HIS A 256 -3.98 1.04 2.10
C HIS A 256 -2.68 0.32 1.80
N GLY A 257 -1.61 0.79 2.46
CA GLY A 257 -0.28 0.21 2.37
C GLY A 257 0.14 -0.49 3.67
N MET A 258 0.66 -1.72 3.55
CA MET A 258 1.13 -2.55 4.65
C MET A 258 2.43 -3.26 4.26
N ILE A 259 3.01 -4.04 5.17
CA ILE A 259 4.20 -4.85 4.90
C ILE A 259 3.87 -6.33 5.14
N ILE A 260 4.17 -7.17 4.16
CA ILE A 260 4.16 -8.63 4.31
C ILE A 260 5.57 -9.09 4.69
N TYR A 261 5.67 -9.88 5.79
CA TYR A 261 6.96 -10.29 6.34
C TYR A 261 7.03 -11.76 6.76
N GLY A 262 5.97 -12.54 6.54
CA GLY A 262 5.97 -13.96 6.92
C GLY A 262 4.81 -14.73 6.31
N LYS A 263 4.74 -16.01 6.66
CA LYS A 263 3.66 -16.92 6.29
C LYS A 263 3.12 -17.65 7.51
N ALA A 264 1.85 -18.03 7.45
CA ALA A 264 1.15 -18.81 8.45
C ALA A 264 0.15 -19.75 7.79
N LYS A 265 -0.44 -20.65 8.58
CA LYS A 265 -1.58 -21.50 8.19
C LYS A 265 -2.64 -21.48 9.26
N ASP A 266 -3.88 -21.58 8.85
CA ASP A 266 -4.98 -21.82 9.78
C ASP A 266 -5.15 -23.32 10.10
N GLN A 267 -6.16 -23.65 10.90
CA GLN A 267 -6.46 -25.02 11.36
C GLN A 267 -6.96 -25.92 10.22
N LEU A 268 -7.41 -25.36 9.11
CA LEU A 268 -7.79 -26.12 7.91
C LEU A 268 -6.63 -26.27 6.90
N GLY A 269 -5.48 -25.65 7.19
CA GLY A 269 -4.32 -25.66 6.30
C GLY A 269 -4.33 -24.60 5.22
N ASN A 270 -5.28 -23.66 5.25
CA ASN A 270 -5.25 -22.50 4.35
C ASN A 270 -3.98 -21.69 4.59
N ASN A 271 -3.36 -21.22 3.50
CA ASN A 271 -2.18 -20.38 3.57
C ASN A 271 -2.55 -18.92 3.87
N TYR A 272 -1.73 -18.30 4.70
CA TYR A 272 -1.81 -16.88 5.04
C TYR A 272 -0.46 -16.21 4.91
N PHE A 273 -0.47 -14.94 4.57
CA PHE A 273 0.64 -14.03 4.77
C PHE A 273 0.52 -13.33 6.12
N VAL A 274 1.66 -13.13 6.77
CA VAL A 274 1.75 -12.36 8.02
C VAL A 274 2.05 -10.92 7.67
N VAL A 275 1.23 -10.01 8.16
CA VAL A 275 1.19 -8.61 7.73
C VAL A 275 1.43 -7.70 8.92
N LYS A 276 2.30 -6.70 8.74
CA LYS A 276 2.43 -5.57 9.66
C LYS A 276 1.64 -4.38 9.12
N ASN A 277 0.66 -3.96 9.90
CA ASN A 277 -0.08 -2.74 9.65
C ASN A 277 0.55 -1.54 10.39
N SER A 278 0.21 -0.33 9.97
CA SER A 278 0.71 0.93 10.54
C SER A 278 -0.13 1.48 11.71
N TRP A 279 -1.09 0.72 12.23
CA TRP A 279 -2.04 1.19 13.25
C TRP A 279 -1.61 0.92 14.70
N GLY A 280 -0.32 0.69 14.92
CA GLY A 280 0.22 0.40 16.24
C GLY A 280 -0.20 -0.97 16.78
N VAL A 281 -0.17 -1.12 18.11
CA VAL A 281 -0.58 -2.35 18.81
C VAL A 281 -2.12 -2.38 18.88
N THR A 282 -2.73 -2.90 17.82
CA THR A 282 -4.19 -2.98 17.67
C THR A 282 -4.62 -4.37 17.23
N GLY A 283 -5.93 -4.65 17.39
CA GLY A 283 -6.52 -5.95 17.04
C GLY A 283 -6.14 -7.08 18.00
N ASN A 284 -6.47 -8.30 17.60
CA ASN A 284 -6.32 -9.48 18.45
C ASN A 284 -4.88 -10.04 18.48
N TYR A 285 -3.99 -9.49 17.66
CA TYR A 285 -2.64 -10.02 17.42
C TYR A 285 -1.56 -8.94 17.55
N ASP A 286 -1.76 -7.97 18.44
CA ASP A 286 -0.79 -6.92 18.78
C ASP A 286 -0.25 -6.16 17.55
N GLY A 287 -1.14 -5.78 16.62
CA GLY A 287 -0.79 -5.07 15.40
C GLY A 287 -0.27 -5.94 14.25
N THR A 288 -0.16 -7.25 14.46
CA THR A 288 0.05 -8.23 13.40
C THR A 288 -1.28 -8.60 12.76
N PHE A 289 -1.34 -8.69 11.44
CA PHE A 289 -2.50 -9.15 10.71
C PHE A 289 -2.17 -10.41 9.91
N TYR A 290 -3.21 -11.17 9.57
CA TYR A 290 -3.11 -12.40 8.79
C TYR A 290 -4.02 -12.31 7.57
N ALA A 291 -3.44 -12.23 6.39
CA ALA A 291 -4.18 -12.18 5.13
C ALA A 291 -4.13 -13.54 4.42
N SER A 292 -5.29 -14.15 4.17
CA SER A 292 -5.32 -15.39 3.40
C SER A 292 -4.72 -15.18 2.01
N GLU A 293 -4.08 -16.21 1.47
CA GLU A 293 -3.51 -16.16 0.12
C GLU A 293 -4.58 -15.78 -0.93
N ALA A 294 -5.82 -16.23 -0.74
CA ALA A 294 -6.96 -15.86 -1.59
C ALA A 294 -7.28 -14.37 -1.52
N PHE A 295 -7.28 -13.78 -0.32
CA PHE A 295 -7.49 -12.34 -0.15
C PHE A 295 -6.38 -11.54 -0.83
N VAL A 296 -5.12 -11.90 -0.58
CA VAL A 296 -3.95 -11.25 -1.20
C VAL A 296 -4.02 -11.37 -2.73
N ARG A 297 -4.33 -12.54 -3.25
CA ARG A 297 -4.49 -12.79 -4.68
C ARG A 297 -5.57 -11.89 -5.31
N TYR A 298 -6.67 -11.63 -4.59
CA TYR A 298 -7.78 -10.84 -5.08
C TYR A 298 -7.59 -9.33 -4.94
N LYS A 299 -7.12 -8.89 -3.77
CA LYS A 299 -7.18 -7.48 -3.34
C LYS A 299 -5.86 -6.71 -3.43
N THR A 300 -4.77 -7.34 -3.86
CA THR A 300 -3.49 -6.65 -4.02
C THR A 300 -3.53 -5.69 -5.22
N MET A 301 -3.22 -4.44 -5.00
CA MET A 301 -3.00 -3.48 -6.09
C MET A 301 -1.60 -3.62 -6.66
N ASN A 302 -0.59 -3.52 -5.81
CA ASN A 302 0.81 -3.67 -6.18
C ASN A 302 1.66 -4.14 -4.99
N ILE A 303 2.87 -4.57 -5.30
CA ILE A 303 3.91 -4.80 -4.30
C ILE A 303 5.19 -4.08 -4.68
N VAL A 304 5.95 -3.66 -3.67
CA VAL A 304 7.30 -3.12 -3.86
C VAL A 304 8.28 -3.98 -3.06
N LEU A 305 9.29 -4.52 -3.73
CA LEU A 305 10.27 -5.41 -3.12
C LEU A 305 11.66 -5.20 -3.74
N HIS A 306 12.68 -5.69 -3.02
CA HIS A 306 14.05 -5.69 -3.53
C HIS A 306 14.15 -6.62 -4.76
N LYS A 307 14.87 -6.21 -5.80
CA LYS A 307 15.00 -6.97 -7.07
C LYS A 307 15.58 -8.38 -6.89
N ASP A 308 16.38 -8.61 -5.84
CA ASP A 308 16.94 -9.93 -5.55
C ASP A 308 15.95 -10.89 -4.88
N ALA A 309 14.78 -10.37 -4.50
CA ALA A 309 13.64 -11.17 -4.06
C ALA A 309 12.83 -11.78 -5.23
N LEU A 310 13.23 -11.53 -6.47
CA LEU A 310 12.57 -12.10 -7.65
C LEU A 310 13.11 -13.51 -7.99
N PRO A 311 12.24 -14.47 -8.34
CA PRO A 311 12.68 -15.72 -8.99
C PRO A 311 13.49 -15.43 -10.25
N LYS A 312 14.54 -16.20 -10.49
CA LYS A 312 15.47 -15.95 -11.61
C LYS A 312 14.81 -15.86 -12.97
N HIS A 313 13.81 -16.69 -13.24
CA HIS A 313 13.10 -16.68 -14.53
C HIS A 313 12.24 -15.44 -14.69
N ILE A 314 11.59 -14.96 -13.64
CA ILE A 314 10.81 -13.71 -13.65
C ILE A 314 11.74 -12.50 -13.80
N LYS A 315 12.84 -12.46 -13.04
CA LYS A 315 13.87 -11.42 -13.20
C LYS A 315 14.36 -11.33 -14.63
N LYS A 316 14.61 -12.47 -15.30
CA LYS A 316 15.00 -12.55 -16.71
C LYS A 316 13.88 -12.09 -17.64
N ALA A 317 12.64 -12.50 -17.42
CA ALA A 317 11.48 -12.12 -18.25
C ALA A 317 11.24 -10.61 -18.24
N LEU A 318 11.46 -9.96 -17.08
CA LEU A 318 11.32 -8.53 -16.89
C LEU A 318 12.57 -7.72 -17.33
N GLY A 319 13.65 -8.38 -17.75
CA GLY A 319 14.93 -7.71 -18.13
C GLY A 319 15.65 -7.03 -16.96
N ILE A 320 15.34 -7.41 -15.71
CA ILE A 320 15.92 -6.85 -14.49
C ILE A 320 17.29 -7.52 -14.22
N LYS A 321 18.31 -6.69 -13.94
CA LYS A 321 19.68 -7.15 -13.65
C LYS A 321 19.96 -7.30 -12.16
#